data_aacc6b8b57854769662c9f1766b837c1
#
_entry.id   aacc6b8b57854769662c9f1766b837c1
#
_cell.length_a   1.000
_cell.length_b   1.000
_cell.length_c   1.000
_cell.angle_alpha   90.00
_cell.angle_beta   90.00
_cell.angle_gamma   90.00
#
_symmetry.space_group_name_H-M   'P 1'
#
loop_
_entity.id
_entity.type
_entity.pdbx_description
1 polymer ?
#
loop_
_entity_poly.entity_id
_entity_poly.type
_entity_poly.pdbx_seq_one_letter_code
_entity_poly.pdbx_strand_id
1 'polypeptide(L)'
;MYSKEQLLEFYRTMVRIRTFEEKAAECFTKGMLAGNIHLSIGQEAAEAGAFAAIGPQDYFTSTHRGHGHAIARGADPKLAMAELFGKKTGYCKGKGGSMHIADMEKMNHLGANGIVGGGQPISAGSALASKILGDGAVTVGCFGDGATNEGSFHESLNMAAAWQLPMVWFIENNCYGVSTEIHRVTNTPHLASRAEAYGVPYAIVDGTNPTEVYEAMKKAMEHARSGKGPYLVEATVYRPKEYMEHALENDGIMKLGKRLLALGATQEELDEITAAADAEMTEAVKFADESEYPDPATVLDDMYVSDNERCVAR
;
A
#
# COMPACT_ATOMS: atom_id res chain seq x y z
N MET A 1 -10.24 20.97 10.73
CA MET A 1 -10.70 21.27 9.36
C MET A 1 -9.45 21.34 8.49
N TYR A 2 -9.40 20.61 7.37
CA TYR A 2 -8.24 20.59 6.50
C TYR A 2 -8.13 21.87 5.67
N SER A 3 -6.92 22.39 5.46
CA SER A 3 -6.70 23.49 4.52
C SER A 3 -6.82 22.98 3.07
N LYS A 4 -6.98 23.92 2.13
CA LYS A 4 -6.98 23.61 0.69
C LYS A 4 -5.68 22.89 0.30
N GLU A 5 -4.54 23.35 0.80
CA GLU A 5 -3.21 22.81 0.50
C GLU A 5 -3.06 21.37 0.96
N GLN A 6 -3.55 21.04 2.17
CA GLN A 6 -3.53 19.67 2.68
C GLN A 6 -4.39 18.72 1.82
N LEU A 7 -5.55 19.19 1.36
CA LEU A 7 -6.41 18.40 0.45
C LEU A 7 -5.80 18.26 -0.94
N LEU A 8 -5.12 19.28 -1.44
CA LEU A 8 -4.38 19.19 -2.71
C LEU A 8 -3.24 18.18 -2.64
N GLU A 9 -2.60 18.00 -1.48
CA GLU A 9 -1.54 16.99 -1.32
C GLU A 9 -2.10 15.56 -1.40
N PHE A 10 -3.23 15.28 -0.75
CA PHE A 10 -3.93 14.01 -0.95
C PHE A 10 -4.33 13.82 -2.43
N TYR A 11 -4.87 14.87 -3.06
CA TYR A 11 -5.29 14.81 -4.45
C TYR A 11 -4.12 14.49 -5.38
N ARG A 12 -2.97 15.14 -5.22
CA ARG A 12 -1.75 14.86 -5.99
C ARG A 12 -1.31 13.41 -5.83
N THR A 13 -1.28 12.91 -4.59
CA THR A 13 -0.88 11.52 -4.33
C THR A 13 -1.84 10.55 -5.00
N MET A 14 -3.15 10.75 -4.86
CA MET A 14 -4.16 9.90 -5.49
C MET A 14 -4.08 9.91 -7.01
N VAL A 15 -3.91 11.08 -7.62
CA VAL A 15 -3.77 11.22 -9.07
C VAL A 15 -2.48 10.55 -9.56
N ARG A 16 -1.36 10.69 -8.83
CA ARG A 16 -0.10 10.00 -9.19
C ARG A 16 -0.26 8.48 -9.14
N ILE A 17 -0.94 7.94 -8.12
CA ILE A 17 -1.21 6.49 -8.03
C ILE A 17 -2.08 6.06 -9.22
N ARG A 18 -3.20 6.72 -9.47
CA ARG A 18 -4.12 6.42 -10.58
C ARG A 18 -3.40 6.43 -11.92
N THR A 19 -2.62 7.47 -12.20
CA THR A 19 -1.92 7.61 -13.47
C THR A 19 -0.84 6.54 -13.64
N PHE A 20 -0.12 6.18 -12.57
CA PHE A 20 0.83 5.06 -12.60
C PHE A 20 0.13 3.75 -12.96
N GLU A 21 -0.98 3.43 -12.31
CA GLU A 21 -1.73 2.20 -12.53
C GLU A 21 -2.33 2.12 -13.94
N GLU A 22 -2.84 3.25 -14.45
CA GLU A 22 -3.38 3.33 -15.81
C GLU A 22 -2.28 3.13 -16.87
N LYS A 23 -1.09 3.73 -16.70
CA LYS A 23 0.06 3.50 -17.58
C LYS A 23 0.56 2.05 -17.50
N ALA A 24 0.59 1.47 -16.31
CA ALA A 24 0.95 0.06 -16.13
C ALA A 24 -0.07 -0.86 -16.84
N ALA A 25 -1.36 -0.58 -16.72
CA ALA A 25 -2.42 -1.32 -17.43
C ALA A 25 -2.28 -1.20 -18.96
N GLU A 26 -1.97 -0.02 -19.46
CA GLU A 26 -1.73 0.23 -20.88
C GLU A 26 -0.52 -0.57 -21.39
N CYS A 27 0.61 -0.52 -20.67
CA CYS A 27 1.82 -1.27 -21.00
C CYS A 27 1.57 -2.79 -20.96
N PHE A 28 0.81 -3.28 -19.98
CA PHE A 28 0.42 -4.69 -19.92
C PHE A 28 -0.41 -5.12 -21.12
N THR A 29 -1.41 -4.31 -21.49
CA THR A 29 -2.26 -4.58 -22.65
C THR A 29 -1.48 -4.61 -23.96
N LYS A 30 -0.42 -3.80 -24.06
CA LYS A 30 0.53 -3.78 -25.20
C LYS A 30 1.54 -4.94 -25.18
N GLY A 31 1.52 -5.80 -24.15
CA GLY A 31 2.46 -6.91 -24.00
C GLY A 31 3.88 -6.50 -23.63
N MET A 32 4.06 -5.30 -23.07
CA MET A 32 5.37 -4.80 -22.64
C MET A 32 5.78 -5.31 -21.25
N LEU A 33 4.82 -5.79 -20.46
CA LEU A 33 5.05 -6.32 -19.12
C LEU A 33 4.95 -7.85 -19.14
N ALA A 34 5.87 -8.51 -18.44
CA ALA A 34 5.83 -9.97 -18.26
C ALA A 34 5.07 -10.35 -16.98
N GLY A 35 4.45 -11.53 -16.98
CA GLY A 35 3.75 -12.06 -15.82
C GLY A 35 2.37 -11.44 -15.60
N ASN A 36 1.93 -11.40 -14.35
CA ASN A 36 0.64 -10.86 -13.94
C ASN A 36 0.80 -9.46 -13.34
N ILE A 37 -0.21 -8.62 -13.55
CA ILE A 37 -0.29 -7.29 -12.96
C ILE A 37 -1.53 -7.20 -12.07
N HIS A 38 -1.40 -6.55 -10.93
CA HIS A 38 -2.49 -6.32 -10.00
C HIS A 38 -2.58 -4.82 -9.67
N LEU A 39 -3.60 -4.19 -10.21
CA LEU A 39 -3.80 -2.74 -10.10
C LEU A 39 -4.59 -2.39 -8.83
N SER A 40 -4.25 -1.26 -8.20
CA SER A 40 -4.98 -0.72 -7.05
C SER A 40 -5.97 0.39 -7.42
N ILE A 41 -6.37 0.48 -8.69
CA ILE A 41 -7.38 1.45 -9.16
C ILE A 41 -8.66 1.33 -8.32
N GLY A 42 -9.09 2.46 -7.75
CA GLY A 42 -10.23 2.57 -6.82
C GLY A 42 -9.82 2.55 -5.34
N GLN A 43 -8.55 2.32 -5.00
CA GLN A 43 -8.02 2.30 -3.64
C GLN A 43 -7.13 3.51 -3.30
N GLU A 44 -6.91 4.43 -4.23
CA GLU A 44 -5.95 5.53 -4.12
C GLU A 44 -6.18 6.43 -2.91
N ALA A 45 -7.45 6.62 -2.52
CA ALA A 45 -7.80 7.45 -1.37
C ALA A 45 -7.41 6.76 -0.05
N ALA A 46 -7.60 5.44 0.03
CA ALA A 46 -7.18 4.63 1.17
C ALA A 46 -5.65 4.65 1.31
N GLU A 47 -4.93 4.42 0.20
CA GLU A 47 -3.48 4.42 0.15
C GLU A 47 -2.90 5.80 0.49
N ALA A 48 -3.38 6.88 -0.16
CA ALA A 48 -2.91 8.23 0.11
C ALA A 48 -3.18 8.68 1.56
N GLY A 49 -4.38 8.37 2.08
CA GLY A 49 -4.73 8.68 3.46
C GLY A 49 -3.89 7.92 4.48
N ALA A 50 -3.73 6.62 4.29
CA ALA A 50 -2.97 5.78 5.20
C ALA A 50 -1.49 6.17 5.25
N PHE A 51 -0.87 6.33 4.09
CA PHE A 51 0.58 6.58 4.01
C PHE A 51 0.98 7.99 4.41
N ALA A 52 0.06 8.96 4.35
CA ALA A 52 0.28 10.30 4.90
C ALA A 52 0.41 10.30 6.44
N ALA A 53 -0.08 9.26 7.13
CA ALA A 53 0.03 9.11 8.57
C ALA A 53 1.29 8.34 9.03
N ILE A 54 2.01 7.71 8.10
CA ILE A 54 3.20 6.90 8.40
C ILE A 54 4.44 7.79 8.44
N GLY A 55 5.13 7.81 9.58
CA GLY A 55 6.36 8.60 9.77
C GLY A 55 7.56 8.03 9.01
N PRO A 56 8.63 8.81 8.82
CA PRO A 56 9.81 8.38 8.08
C PRO A 56 10.55 7.20 8.75
N GLN A 57 10.43 7.03 10.08
CA GLN A 57 11.05 5.94 10.83
C GLN A 57 10.23 4.64 10.81
N ASP A 58 8.97 4.69 10.35
CA ASP A 58 8.04 3.58 10.43
C ASP A 58 8.24 2.60 9.27
N TYR A 59 7.95 1.34 9.52
CA TYR A 59 8.04 0.25 8.55
C TYR A 59 6.67 -0.13 8.01
N PHE A 60 6.65 -0.74 6.84
CA PHE A 60 5.42 -1.35 6.33
C PHE A 60 5.68 -2.60 5.50
N THR A 61 4.69 -3.49 5.47
CA THR A 61 4.55 -4.55 4.47
C THR A 61 3.41 -4.24 3.53
N SER A 62 3.51 -4.72 2.30
CA SER A 62 2.51 -4.51 1.28
C SER A 62 1.96 -5.82 0.72
N THR A 63 1.01 -5.73 -0.17
CA THR A 63 0.35 -6.85 -0.83
C THR A 63 0.84 -7.01 -2.28
N HIS A 64 0.30 -8.03 -2.97
CA HIS A 64 0.46 -8.20 -4.42
C HIS A 64 -0.05 -7.00 -5.24
N ARG A 65 -0.78 -6.06 -4.61
CA ARG A 65 -1.37 -4.83 -5.19
C ARG A 65 -0.67 -3.59 -4.63
N GLY A 66 0.65 -3.66 -4.50
CA GLY A 66 1.42 -2.73 -3.70
C GLY A 66 1.95 -1.47 -4.42
N HIS A 67 1.56 -1.22 -5.67
CA HIS A 67 2.07 -0.07 -6.42
C HIS A 67 1.67 1.25 -5.76
N GLY A 68 0.39 1.39 -5.41
CA GLY A 68 -0.12 2.58 -4.75
C GLY A 68 0.54 2.84 -3.40
N HIS A 69 0.76 1.80 -2.58
CA HIS A 69 1.53 1.90 -1.33
C HIS A 69 2.93 2.45 -1.56
N ALA A 70 3.65 1.91 -2.54
CA ALA A 70 5.00 2.36 -2.86
C ALA A 70 5.00 3.83 -3.33
N ILE A 71 4.11 4.20 -4.26
CA ILE A 71 3.98 5.58 -4.77
C ILE A 71 3.59 6.54 -3.64
N ALA A 72 2.62 6.17 -2.80
CA ALA A 72 2.21 6.98 -1.64
C ALA A 72 3.34 7.15 -0.61
N ARG A 73 4.23 6.15 -0.49
CA ARG A 73 5.42 6.21 0.37
C ARG A 73 6.56 7.02 -0.22
N GLY A 74 6.46 7.44 -1.47
CA GLY A 74 7.46 8.26 -2.15
C GLY A 74 8.41 7.48 -3.07
N ALA A 75 7.99 6.32 -3.55
CA ALA A 75 8.73 5.59 -4.56
C ALA A 75 8.97 6.46 -5.80
N ASP A 76 10.14 6.31 -6.42
CA ASP A 76 10.41 6.85 -7.75
C ASP A 76 9.64 6.03 -8.79
N PRO A 77 8.69 6.63 -9.53
CA PRO A 77 7.90 5.92 -10.51
C PRO A 77 8.74 5.29 -11.64
N LYS A 78 9.91 5.86 -11.93
CA LYS A 78 10.84 5.29 -12.94
C LYS A 78 11.34 3.92 -12.51
N LEU A 79 11.77 3.81 -11.25
CA LEU A 79 12.28 2.56 -10.70
C LEU A 79 11.15 1.54 -10.49
N ALA A 80 9.97 2.02 -10.06
CA ALA A 80 8.79 1.16 -9.93
C ALA A 80 8.35 0.60 -11.29
N MET A 81 8.24 1.45 -12.32
CA MET A 81 7.87 1.02 -13.66
C MET A 81 8.94 0.09 -14.27
N ALA A 82 10.23 0.39 -14.07
CA ALA A 82 11.33 -0.49 -14.51
C ALA A 82 11.24 -1.88 -13.87
N GLU A 83 10.79 -1.99 -12.61
CA GLU A 83 10.55 -3.27 -11.95
C GLU A 83 9.43 -4.06 -12.65
N LEU A 84 8.33 -3.40 -13.00
CA LEU A 84 7.23 -4.03 -13.74
C LEU A 84 7.67 -4.52 -15.13
N PHE A 85 8.59 -3.80 -15.77
CA PHE A 85 9.20 -4.17 -17.05
C PHE A 85 10.27 -5.28 -16.92
N GLY A 86 10.59 -5.73 -15.71
CA GLY A 86 11.63 -6.73 -15.46
C GLY A 86 13.04 -6.22 -15.73
N LYS A 87 13.29 -4.93 -15.55
CA LYS A 87 14.57 -4.26 -15.87
C LYS A 87 15.50 -4.19 -14.66
N LYS A 88 16.80 -4.28 -14.91
CA LYS A 88 17.83 -4.24 -13.84
C LYS A 88 17.82 -2.95 -13.01
N THR A 89 17.24 -1.87 -13.53
CA THR A 89 17.11 -0.58 -12.85
C THR A 89 15.91 -0.53 -11.91
N GLY A 90 15.04 -1.56 -11.89
CA GLY A 90 13.93 -1.66 -10.96
C GLY A 90 14.36 -1.86 -9.50
N TYR A 91 13.47 -1.62 -8.55
CA TYR A 91 13.71 -1.72 -7.11
C TYR A 91 14.26 -3.08 -6.68
N CYS A 92 13.78 -4.17 -7.30
CA CYS A 92 14.25 -5.53 -7.04
C CYS A 92 15.08 -6.08 -8.22
N LYS A 93 15.73 -5.19 -8.98
CA LYS A 93 16.59 -5.54 -10.13
C LYS A 93 15.83 -6.33 -11.22
N GLY A 94 14.52 -6.09 -11.35
CA GLY A 94 13.65 -6.77 -12.30
C GLY A 94 13.23 -8.19 -11.91
N LYS A 95 13.53 -8.64 -10.69
CA LYS A 95 13.23 -9.99 -10.20
C LYS A 95 11.87 -10.09 -9.50
N GLY A 96 11.34 -8.96 -9.00
CA GLY A 96 10.10 -8.90 -8.23
C GLY A 96 8.83 -8.72 -9.08
N GLY A 97 8.92 -7.94 -10.14
CA GLY A 97 7.77 -7.57 -10.97
C GLY A 97 6.71 -6.80 -10.19
N SER A 98 5.44 -6.88 -10.65
CA SER A 98 4.31 -6.13 -10.07
C SER A 98 4.06 -6.43 -8.59
N MET A 99 4.25 -7.66 -8.13
CA MET A 99 3.79 -8.12 -6.83
C MET A 99 4.83 -8.05 -5.70
N HIS A 100 6.08 -7.68 -5.98
CA HIS A 100 7.18 -7.83 -5.02
C HIS A 100 8.11 -6.62 -4.97
N ILE A 101 7.59 -5.42 -5.16
CA ILE A 101 8.36 -4.18 -4.94
C ILE A 101 8.78 -4.13 -3.47
N ALA A 102 10.05 -3.84 -3.22
CA ALA A 102 10.60 -3.65 -1.88
C ALA A 102 11.75 -2.63 -1.93
N ASP A 103 11.87 -1.81 -0.90
CA ASP A 103 13.01 -0.92 -0.70
C ASP A 103 13.11 -0.53 0.78
N MET A 104 14.07 -1.14 1.48
CA MET A 104 14.33 -0.88 2.88
C MET A 104 15.10 0.42 3.12
N GLU A 105 15.92 0.85 2.16
CA GLU A 105 16.83 1.98 2.37
C GLU A 105 16.11 3.33 2.34
N LYS A 106 15.14 3.49 1.43
CA LYS A 106 14.46 4.77 1.21
C LYS A 106 13.04 4.80 1.76
N MET A 107 12.35 3.65 1.74
CA MET A 107 10.93 3.59 2.08
C MET A 107 10.64 2.87 3.40
N ASN A 108 11.59 2.16 3.99
CA ASN A 108 11.35 1.19 5.07
C ASN A 108 10.27 0.15 4.68
N HIS A 109 10.26 -0.22 3.39
CA HIS A 109 9.32 -1.16 2.81
C HIS A 109 9.88 -2.58 2.93
N LEU A 110 9.36 -3.35 3.88
CA LEU A 110 9.77 -4.72 4.18
C LEU A 110 9.44 -5.74 3.08
N GLY A 111 8.68 -5.32 2.09
CA GLY A 111 8.34 -6.10 0.91
C GLY A 111 6.84 -6.19 0.65
N ALA A 112 6.50 -6.23 -0.64
CA ALA A 112 5.19 -6.64 -1.12
C ALA A 112 5.15 -8.18 -1.19
N ASN A 113 4.01 -8.78 -0.87
CA ASN A 113 3.90 -10.24 -0.78
C ASN A 113 2.73 -10.77 -1.61
N GLY A 114 3.04 -11.66 -2.57
CA GLY A 114 2.03 -12.36 -3.36
C GLY A 114 1.31 -13.49 -2.60
N ILE A 115 1.86 -13.96 -1.48
CA ILE A 115 1.22 -14.98 -0.65
C ILE A 115 0.22 -14.30 0.28
N VAL A 116 -1.07 -14.62 0.09
CA VAL A 116 -2.14 -14.07 0.93
C VAL A 116 -1.91 -14.46 2.39
N GLY A 117 -1.93 -13.47 3.28
CA GLY A 117 -1.66 -13.70 4.70
C GLY A 117 -0.17 -13.70 5.09
N GLY A 118 0.76 -13.81 4.14
CA GLY A 118 2.19 -13.89 4.44
C GLY A 118 2.82 -12.61 5.01
N GLY A 119 2.22 -11.45 4.75
CA GLY A 119 2.71 -10.17 5.28
C GLY A 119 2.49 -9.97 6.78
N GLN A 120 1.45 -10.61 7.36
CA GLN A 120 1.09 -10.38 8.76
C GLN A 120 2.18 -10.84 9.76
N PRO A 121 2.70 -12.09 9.70
CA PRO A 121 3.77 -12.49 10.60
C PRO A 121 5.07 -11.71 10.36
N ILE A 122 5.37 -11.29 9.13
CA ILE A 122 6.52 -10.43 8.83
C ILE A 122 6.37 -9.08 9.55
N SER A 123 5.19 -8.46 9.46
CA SER A 123 4.89 -7.19 10.15
C SER A 123 4.99 -7.34 11.67
N ALA A 124 4.47 -8.44 12.23
CA ALA A 124 4.56 -8.71 13.66
C ALA A 124 6.03 -8.87 14.11
N GLY A 125 6.85 -9.55 13.29
CA GLY A 125 8.29 -9.69 13.53
C GLY A 125 9.03 -8.36 13.52
N SER A 126 8.72 -7.48 12.55
CA SER A 126 9.27 -6.12 12.49
C SER A 126 8.87 -5.29 13.73
N ALA A 127 7.59 -5.30 14.10
CA ALA A 127 7.11 -4.60 15.28
C ALA A 127 7.75 -5.13 16.58
N LEU A 128 8.00 -6.44 16.66
CA LEU A 128 8.75 -7.03 17.78
C LEU A 128 10.19 -6.52 17.83
N ALA A 129 10.86 -6.45 16.67
CA ALA A 129 12.21 -5.91 16.59
C ALA A 129 12.24 -4.46 17.07
N SER A 130 11.34 -3.59 16.59
CA SER A 130 11.23 -2.21 17.04
C SER A 130 10.97 -2.09 18.54
N LYS A 131 10.13 -2.96 19.10
CA LYS A 131 9.89 -3.01 20.54
C LYS A 131 11.14 -3.37 21.34
N ILE A 132 11.92 -4.35 20.86
CA ILE A 132 13.17 -4.80 21.53
C ILE A 132 14.24 -3.72 21.45
N LEU A 133 14.36 -3.08 20.28
CA LEU A 133 15.35 -2.02 20.03
C LEU A 133 14.97 -0.70 20.74
N GLY A 134 13.69 -0.48 21.02
CA GLY A 134 13.21 0.76 21.62
C GLY A 134 13.34 1.97 20.69
N ASP A 135 13.33 1.76 19.36
CA ASP A 135 13.55 2.79 18.35
C ASP A 135 12.33 3.71 18.12
N GLY A 136 11.19 3.37 18.70
CA GLY A 136 9.95 4.14 18.59
C GLY A 136 9.23 3.99 17.24
N ALA A 137 9.70 3.11 16.36
CA ALA A 137 9.03 2.85 15.09
C ALA A 137 7.75 2.01 15.28
N VAL A 138 6.80 2.22 14.38
CA VAL A 138 5.57 1.43 14.25
C VAL A 138 5.61 0.69 12.93
N THR A 139 5.18 -0.55 12.91
CA THR A 139 5.04 -1.30 11.66
C THR A 139 3.59 -1.32 11.19
N VAL A 140 3.35 -0.94 9.94
CA VAL A 140 2.03 -1.03 9.29
C VAL A 140 1.99 -2.28 8.43
N GLY A 141 1.08 -3.20 8.74
CA GLY A 141 0.81 -4.38 7.92
C GLY A 141 -0.39 -4.13 7.01
N CYS A 142 -0.15 -3.94 5.71
CA CYS A 142 -1.23 -3.77 4.73
C CYS A 142 -1.68 -5.11 4.17
N PHE A 143 -2.98 -5.33 4.06
CA PHE A 143 -3.54 -6.55 3.45
C PHE A 143 -4.99 -6.36 3.02
N GLY A 144 -5.45 -7.21 2.09
CA GLY A 144 -6.82 -7.20 1.61
C GLY A 144 -7.78 -8.02 2.48
N ASP A 145 -9.06 -7.89 2.20
CA ASP A 145 -10.17 -8.59 2.89
C ASP A 145 -9.99 -10.12 2.91
N GLY A 146 -9.57 -10.72 1.80
CA GLY A 146 -9.34 -12.17 1.71
C GLY A 146 -8.32 -12.69 2.73
N ALA A 147 -7.30 -11.91 3.04
CA ALA A 147 -6.26 -12.28 3.99
C ALA A 147 -6.76 -12.41 5.45
N THR A 148 -7.90 -11.82 5.77
CA THR A 148 -8.50 -11.94 7.11
C THR A 148 -9.04 -13.33 7.41
N ASN A 149 -9.17 -14.19 6.40
CA ASN A 149 -9.60 -15.59 6.55
C ASN A 149 -8.42 -16.58 6.65
N GLU A 150 -7.18 -16.08 6.51
CA GLU A 150 -5.99 -16.90 6.71
C GLU A 150 -5.68 -17.08 8.20
N GLY A 151 -5.18 -18.27 8.58
CA GLY A 151 -4.78 -18.55 9.96
C GLY A 151 -3.72 -17.57 10.48
N SER A 152 -2.77 -17.19 9.61
CA SER A 152 -1.70 -16.24 9.92
C SER A 152 -2.19 -14.87 10.39
N PHE A 153 -3.37 -14.39 9.92
CA PHE A 153 -3.98 -13.19 10.43
C PHE A 153 -4.32 -13.34 11.93
N HIS A 154 -5.03 -14.40 12.28
CA HIS A 154 -5.49 -14.66 13.65
C HIS A 154 -4.31 -14.89 14.61
N GLU A 155 -3.33 -15.67 14.19
CA GLU A 155 -2.13 -15.98 14.96
C GLU A 155 -1.28 -14.73 15.21
N SER A 156 -1.03 -13.93 14.16
CA SER A 156 -0.25 -12.70 14.25
C SER A 156 -0.96 -11.63 15.08
N LEU A 157 -2.28 -11.50 14.94
CA LEU A 157 -3.07 -10.54 15.72
C LEU A 157 -3.06 -10.89 17.21
N ASN A 158 -3.21 -12.19 17.54
CA ASN A 158 -3.10 -12.67 18.92
C ASN A 158 -1.71 -12.40 19.50
N MET A 159 -0.66 -12.71 18.76
CA MET A 159 0.73 -12.44 19.18
C MET A 159 0.96 -10.95 19.42
N ALA A 160 0.55 -10.11 18.46
CA ALA A 160 0.72 -8.67 18.55
C ALA A 160 -0.02 -8.08 19.77
N ALA A 161 -1.23 -8.57 20.05
CA ALA A 161 -2.02 -8.15 21.21
C ALA A 161 -1.36 -8.61 22.52
N ALA A 162 -1.02 -9.89 22.64
CA ALA A 162 -0.41 -10.46 23.85
C ALA A 162 0.92 -9.80 24.22
N TRP A 163 1.71 -9.44 23.23
CA TRP A 163 3.00 -8.79 23.42
C TRP A 163 2.95 -7.27 23.29
N GLN A 164 1.77 -6.67 23.11
CA GLN A 164 1.59 -5.23 22.93
C GLN A 164 2.60 -4.63 21.93
N LEU A 165 2.63 -5.21 20.72
CA LEU A 165 3.55 -4.80 19.67
C LEU A 165 3.16 -3.43 19.09
N PRO A 166 4.12 -2.55 18.75
CA PRO A 166 3.84 -1.26 18.13
C PRO A 166 3.52 -1.45 16.64
N MET A 167 2.28 -1.85 16.34
CA MET A 167 1.87 -2.09 14.96
C MET A 167 0.44 -1.66 14.67
N VAL A 168 0.19 -1.37 13.39
CA VAL A 168 -1.13 -1.09 12.84
C VAL A 168 -1.43 -2.10 11.74
N TRP A 169 -2.57 -2.74 11.83
CA TRP A 169 -3.14 -3.55 10.77
C TRP A 169 -4.02 -2.68 9.89
N PHE A 170 -3.71 -2.59 8.59
CA PHE A 170 -4.48 -1.81 7.63
C PHE A 170 -5.13 -2.74 6.60
N ILE A 171 -6.46 -2.84 6.64
CA ILE A 171 -7.26 -3.66 5.73
C ILE A 171 -7.82 -2.78 4.62
N GLU A 172 -7.46 -3.08 3.38
CA GLU A 172 -8.12 -2.57 2.18
C GLU A 172 -9.22 -3.55 1.79
N ASN A 173 -10.41 -3.30 2.32
CA ASN A 173 -11.56 -4.15 2.05
C ASN A 173 -12.22 -3.73 0.72
N ASN A 174 -11.80 -4.39 -0.37
CA ASN A 174 -12.39 -4.21 -1.69
C ASN A 174 -13.51 -5.22 -2.00
N CYS A 175 -13.97 -5.92 -1.00
CA CYS A 175 -15.06 -6.89 -1.03
C CYS A 175 -14.81 -8.17 -1.85
N TYR A 176 -13.63 -8.38 -2.41
CA TYR A 176 -13.34 -9.54 -3.26
C TYR A 176 -11.95 -10.14 -3.02
N GLY A 177 -11.89 -11.41 -2.65
CA GLY A 177 -10.70 -12.23 -2.75
C GLY A 177 -10.67 -12.94 -4.11
N VAL A 178 -9.87 -12.46 -5.07
CA VAL A 178 -9.84 -12.90 -6.47
C VAL A 178 -11.22 -12.75 -7.13
N SER A 179 -12.01 -13.80 -7.20
CA SER A 179 -13.39 -13.83 -7.75
C SER A 179 -14.45 -14.12 -6.68
N THR A 180 -14.04 -14.29 -5.43
CA THR A 180 -14.95 -14.63 -4.32
C THR A 180 -15.33 -13.38 -3.55
N GLU A 181 -16.62 -13.06 -3.54
CA GLU A 181 -17.18 -11.98 -2.75
C GLU A 181 -17.07 -12.28 -1.25
N ILE A 182 -16.67 -11.27 -0.47
CA ILE A 182 -16.37 -11.43 0.96
C ILE A 182 -17.57 -11.96 1.77
N HIS A 183 -18.81 -11.57 1.42
CA HIS A 183 -20.03 -12.01 2.10
C HIS A 183 -20.32 -13.52 1.98
N ARG A 184 -19.69 -14.19 1.01
CA ARG A 184 -19.81 -15.65 0.85
C ARG A 184 -18.92 -16.43 1.80
N VAL A 185 -17.89 -15.81 2.34
CA VAL A 185 -16.85 -16.46 3.15
C VAL A 185 -16.65 -15.81 4.52
N THR A 186 -17.41 -14.75 4.82
CA THR A 186 -17.34 -14.02 6.08
C THR A 186 -18.73 -13.72 6.61
N ASN A 187 -18.99 -14.09 7.87
CA ASN A 187 -20.27 -13.88 8.53
C ASN A 187 -20.34 -12.56 9.34
N THR A 188 -19.21 -11.89 9.57
CA THR A 188 -19.19 -10.60 10.25
C THR A 188 -19.43 -9.48 9.26
N PRO A 189 -20.23 -8.44 9.62
CA PRO A 189 -20.50 -7.33 8.71
C PRO A 189 -19.26 -6.48 8.41
N HIS A 190 -18.31 -6.45 9.35
CA HIS A 190 -17.04 -5.73 9.25
C HIS A 190 -15.90 -6.64 9.69
N LEU A 191 -14.81 -6.61 8.93
CA LEU A 191 -13.64 -7.44 9.19
C LEU A 191 -12.88 -6.97 10.44
N ALA A 192 -12.86 -5.65 10.65
CA ALA A 192 -12.19 -5.05 11.80
C ALA A 192 -12.80 -5.48 13.14
N SER A 193 -14.09 -5.85 13.20
CA SER A 193 -14.73 -6.34 14.42
C SER A 193 -14.11 -7.64 14.96
N ARG A 194 -13.36 -8.38 14.13
CA ARG A 194 -12.61 -9.56 14.59
C ARG A 194 -11.54 -9.21 15.64
N ALA A 195 -11.08 -7.96 15.67
CA ALA A 195 -10.12 -7.46 16.64
C ALA A 195 -10.65 -7.53 18.10
N GLU A 196 -11.97 -7.47 18.31
CA GLU A 196 -12.59 -7.57 19.62
C GLU A 196 -12.24 -8.87 20.35
N ALA A 197 -12.13 -9.98 19.62
CA ALA A 197 -11.76 -11.27 20.18
C ALA A 197 -10.36 -11.28 20.81
N TYR A 198 -9.50 -10.32 20.45
CA TYR A 198 -8.13 -10.18 20.92
C TYR A 198 -7.94 -8.95 21.84
N GLY A 199 -9.02 -8.23 22.13
CA GLY A 199 -8.95 -6.98 22.93
C GLY A 199 -8.23 -5.84 22.19
N VAL A 200 -8.16 -5.88 20.87
CA VAL A 200 -7.49 -4.89 20.03
C VAL A 200 -8.51 -3.83 19.60
N PRO A 201 -8.22 -2.53 19.81
CA PRO A 201 -9.06 -1.47 19.30
C PRO A 201 -9.02 -1.39 17.77
N TYR A 202 -10.12 -0.94 17.17
CA TYR A 202 -10.24 -0.83 15.72
C TYR A 202 -11.01 0.41 15.28
N ALA A 203 -10.94 0.71 13.99
CA ALA A 203 -11.75 1.68 13.29
C ALA A 203 -12.20 1.14 11.93
N ILE A 204 -13.36 1.59 11.48
CA ILE A 204 -13.92 1.30 10.16
C ILE A 204 -14.15 2.65 9.49
N VAL A 205 -13.66 2.83 8.27
CA VAL A 205 -13.68 4.11 7.57
C VAL A 205 -14.07 3.94 6.10
N ASP A 206 -14.61 5.01 5.52
CA ASP A 206 -14.80 5.11 4.06
C ASP A 206 -13.42 5.26 3.39
N GLY A 207 -12.95 4.17 2.78
CA GLY A 207 -11.69 4.13 2.06
C GLY A 207 -11.64 4.99 0.79
N THR A 208 -12.77 5.57 0.37
CA THR A 208 -12.84 6.56 -0.74
C THR A 208 -12.61 7.99 -0.25
N ASN A 209 -12.51 8.20 1.08
CA ASN A 209 -12.27 9.49 1.70
C ASN A 209 -10.87 9.56 2.34
N PRO A 210 -9.86 10.16 1.70
CA PRO A 210 -8.49 10.13 2.20
C PRO A 210 -8.33 10.83 3.56
N THR A 211 -9.17 11.82 3.88
CA THR A 211 -9.08 12.53 5.17
C THR A 211 -9.61 11.69 6.33
N GLU A 212 -10.62 10.85 6.09
CA GLU A 212 -11.15 9.93 7.10
C GLU A 212 -10.15 8.80 7.38
N VAL A 213 -9.58 8.24 6.32
CA VAL A 213 -8.51 7.22 6.44
C VAL A 213 -7.30 7.79 7.19
N TYR A 214 -6.85 9.01 6.84
CA TYR A 214 -5.74 9.66 7.51
C TYR A 214 -5.96 9.83 9.02
N GLU A 215 -7.13 10.32 9.44
CA GLU A 215 -7.42 10.52 10.88
C GLU A 215 -7.46 9.19 11.64
N ALA A 216 -8.05 8.15 11.04
CA ALA A 216 -8.07 6.82 11.66
C ALA A 216 -6.65 6.24 11.78
N MET A 217 -5.87 6.32 10.71
CA MET A 217 -4.49 5.84 10.71
C MET A 217 -3.61 6.63 11.67
N LYS A 218 -3.72 7.96 11.70
CA LYS A 218 -3.00 8.80 12.66
C LYS A 218 -3.30 8.38 14.10
N LYS A 219 -4.56 8.20 14.45
CA LYS A 219 -4.98 7.71 15.78
C LYS A 219 -4.40 6.32 16.06
N ALA A 220 -4.42 5.42 15.10
CA ALA A 220 -3.88 4.08 15.21
C ALA A 220 -2.36 4.11 15.44
N MET A 221 -1.63 4.92 14.66
CA MET A 221 -0.17 5.10 14.80
C MET A 221 0.20 5.68 16.16
N GLU A 222 -0.53 6.70 16.63
CA GLU A 222 -0.34 7.29 17.99
C GLU A 222 -0.59 6.26 19.09
N HIS A 223 -1.66 5.44 18.96
CA HIS A 223 -1.97 4.37 19.89
C HIS A 223 -0.83 3.34 19.97
N ALA A 224 -0.42 2.81 18.82
CA ALA A 224 0.64 1.80 18.75
C ALA A 224 1.97 2.34 19.30
N ARG A 225 2.36 3.57 18.90
CA ARG A 225 3.59 4.23 19.34
C ARG A 225 3.60 4.51 20.84
N SER A 226 2.44 4.72 21.46
CA SER A 226 2.34 4.93 22.92
C SER A 226 2.53 3.66 23.77
N GLY A 227 2.82 2.51 23.14
CA GLY A 227 3.04 1.23 23.81
C GLY A 227 1.76 0.52 24.26
N LYS A 228 0.59 0.94 23.77
CA LYS A 228 -0.71 0.33 24.13
C LYS A 228 -1.03 -0.91 23.31
N GLY A 229 -0.12 -1.35 22.43
CA GLY A 229 -0.28 -2.51 21.57
C GLY A 229 -0.84 -2.17 20.19
N PRO A 230 -1.29 -3.17 19.44
CA PRO A 230 -1.71 -3.00 18.06
C PRO A 230 -3.05 -2.26 17.93
N TYR A 231 -3.29 -1.75 16.74
CA TYR A 231 -4.57 -1.18 16.31
C TYR A 231 -4.95 -1.72 14.93
N LEU A 232 -6.24 -1.89 14.65
CA LEU A 232 -6.71 -2.37 13.35
C LEU A 232 -7.60 -1.31 12.68
N VAL A 233 -7.31 -0.99 11.43
CA VAL A 233 -8.10 -0.05 10.62
C VAL A 233 -8.60 -0.78 9.38
N GLU A 234 -9.90 -0.74 9.14
CA GLU A 234 -10.55 -1.25 7.93
C GLU A 234 -11.00 -0.08 7.08
N ALA A 235 -10.45 0.05 5.88
CA ALA A 235 -10.87 0.99 4.86
C ALA A 235 -11.71 0.24 3.81
N THR A 236 -13.00 0.54 3.73
CA THR A 236 -13.87 -0.04 2.69
C THR A 236 -13.64 0.71 1.39
N VAL A 237 -13.17 -0.01 0.38
CA VAL A 237 -12.91 0.48 -0.97
C VAL A 237 -13.72 -0.33 -1.98
N TYR A 238 -13.54 -0.10 -3.27
CA TYR A 238 -14.25 -0.87 -4.30
C TYR A 238 -13.31 -1.32 -5.42
N ARG A 239 -13.76 -2.34 -6.19
CA ARG A 239 -13.11 -2.78 -7.43
C ARG A 239 -13.94 -2.37 -8.62
N PRO A 240 -13.39 -1.60 -9.59
CA PRO A 240 -14.16 -1.04 -10.70
C PRO A 240 -14.91 -2.06 -11.56
N LYS A 241 -14.38 -3.29 -11.70
CA LYS A 241 -14.98 -4.31 -12.57
C LYS A 241 -16.29 -4.89 -12.05
N GLU A 242 -16.44 -4.98 -10.74
CA GLU A 242 -17.57 -5.61 -10.07
C GLU A 242 -18.73 -4.61 -9.80
N TYR A 243 -18.42 -3.30 -9.78
CA TYR A 243 -19.35 -2.23 -9.44
C TYR A 243 -19.37 -1.10 -10.47
N MET A 244 -19.22 -1.43 -11.77
CA MET A 244 -19.05 -0.43 -12.84
C MET A 244 -20.13 0.67 -12.89
N GLU A 245 -21.38 0.37 -12.57
CA GLU A 245 -22.48 1.34 -12.61
C GLU A 245 -22.37 2.42 -11.51
N HIS A 246 -21.71 2.10 -10.38
CA HIS A 246 -21.52 3.01 -9.25
C HIS A 246 -20.05 3.42 -9.02
N ALA A 247 -19.12 2.86 -9.80
CA ALA A 247 -17.70 3.08 -9.60
C ALA A 247 -17.30 4.55 -9.74
N LEU A 248 -17.84 5.24 -10.75
CA LEU A 248 -17.56 6.67 -10.98
C LEU A 248 -18.19 7.58 -9.92
N GLU A 249 -19.35 7.23 -9.38
CA GLU A 249 -20.00 8.01 -8.32
C GLU A 249 -19.22 7.91 -7.00
N ASN A 250 -18.54 6.78 -6.77
CA ASN A 250 -17.78 6.49 -5.58
C ASN A 250 -16.28 6.70 -5.72
N ASP A 251 -15.81 7.18 -6.87
CA ASP A 251 -14.40 7.46 -7.10
C ASP A 251 -13.87 8.54 -6.13
N GLY A 252 -12.86 8.18 -5.34
CA GLY A 252 -12.28 9.08 -4.32
C GLY A 252 -11.65 10.33 -4.92
N ILE A 253 -11.02 10.23 -6.10
CA ILE A 253 -10.43 11.38 -6.81
C ILE A 253 -11.52 12.35 -7.22
N MET A 254 -12.62 11.86 -7.79
CA MET A 254 -13.77 12.67 -8.18
C MET A 254 -14.43 13.35 -6.96
N LYS A 255 -14.61 12.61 -5.86
CA LYS A 255 -15.17 13.16 -4.61
C LYS A 255 -14.29 14.26 -4.04
N LEU A 256 -12.98 14.02 -3.95
CA LEU A 256 -12.03 15.00 -3.43
C LEU A 256 -11.90 16.21 -4.36
N GLY A 257 -11.89 16.02 -5.67
CA GLY A 257 -11.88 17.10 -6.67
C GLY A 257 -13.09 18.04 -6.50
N LYS A 258 -14.30 17.49 -6.38
CA LYS A 258 -15.52 18.28 -6.10
C LYS A 258 -15.41 19.08 -4.79
N ARG A 259 -14.85 18.47 -3.75
CA ARG A 259 -14.61 19.13 -2.45
C ARG A 259 -13.59 20.28 -2.57
N LEU A 260 -12.52 20.08 -3.32
CA LEU A 260 -11.50 21.10 -3.59
C LEU A 260 -12.08 22.30 -4.35
N LEU A 261 -12.87 22.05 -5.39
CA LEU A 261 -13.57 23.13 -6.14
C LEU A 261 -14.49 23.92 -5.21
N ALA A 262 -15.24 23.26 -4.32
CA ALA A 262 -16.09 23.93 -3.33
C ALA A 262 -15.30 24.77 -2.31
N LEU A 263 -14.02 24.46 -2.09
CA LEU A 263 -13.11 25.19 -1.20
C LEU A 263 -12.27 26.27 -1.94
N GLY A 264 -12.60 26.54 -3.21
CA GLY A 264 -11.96 27.60 -3.98
C GLY A 264 -10.71 27.17 -4.76
N ALA A 265 -10.52 25.87 -4.99
CA ALA A 265 -9.62 25.42 -6.03
C ALA A 265 -10.24 25.69 -7.40
N THR A 266 -9.41 25.85 -8.43
CA THR A 266 -9.89 25.99 -9.80
C THR A 266 -9.79 24.64 -10.54
N GLN A 267 -10.58 24.46 -11.60
CA GLN A 267 -10.44 23.28 -12.45
C GLN A 267 -9.04 23.22 -13.08
N GLU A 268 -8.50 24.38 -13.45
CA GLU A 268 -7.15 24.52 -14.01
C GLU A 268 -6.07 23.97 -13.04
N GLU A 269 -6.15 24.30 -11.74
CA GLU A 269 -5.23 23.72 -10.73
C GLU A 269 -5.30 22.19 -10.67
N LEU A 270 -6.49 21.59 -10.80
CA LEU A 270 -6.66 20.14 -10.80
C LEU A 270 -6.17 19.50 -12.10
N ASP A 271 -6.39 20.17 -13.23
CA ASP A 271 -5.94 19.73 -14.55
C ASP A 271 -4.41 19.78 -14.66
N GLU A 272 -3.77 20.81 -14.09
CA GLU A 272 -2.31 20.91 -13.99
C GLU A 272 -1.71 19.75 -13.19
N ILE A 273 -2.32 19.37 -12.06
CA ILE A 273 -1.88 18.22 -11.27
C ILE A 273 -1.97 16.93 -12.09
N THR A 274 -3.06 16.75 -12.81
CA THR A 274 -3.27 15.56 -13.65
C THR A 274 -2.27 15.53 -14.81
N ALA A 275 -2.04 16.65 -15.47
CA ALA A 275 -1.07 16.76 -16.55
C ALA A 275 0.38 16.50 -16.07
N ALA A 276 0.73 17.01 -14.89
CA ALA A 276 2.04 16.77 -14.29
C ALA A 276 2.27 15.28 -13.98
N ALA A 277 1.26 14.62 -13.42
CA ALA A 277 1.31 13.18 -13.14
C ALA A 277 1.42 12.36 -14.44
N ASP A 278 0.66 12.69 -15.48
CA ASP A 278 0.76 12.01 -16.79
C ASP A 278 2.14 12.16 -17.41
N ALA A 279 2.71 13.36 -17.36
CA ALA A 279 4.06 13.61 -17.84
C ALA A 279 5.11 12.80 -17.05
N GLU A 280 5.02 12.78 -15.71
CA GLU A 280 5.89 11.99 -14.83
C GLU A 280 5.83 10.50 -15.16
N MET A 281 4.62 9.94 -15.32
CA MET A 281 4.44 8.53 -15.60
C MET A 281 4.80 8.16 -17.04
N THR A 282 4.63 9.07 -17.98
CA THR A 282 5.10 8.88 -19.36
C THR A 282 6.63 8.78 -19.42
N GLU A 283 7.34 9.63 -18.68
CA GLU A 283 8.80 9.54 -18.54
C GLU A 283 9.24 8.25 -17.80
N ALA A 284 8.44 7.79 -16.82
CA ALA A 284 8.71 6.53 -16.13
C ALA A 284 8.62 5.33 -17.08
N VAL A 285 7.60 5.28 -17.94
CA VAL A 285 7.46 4.24 -18.96
C VAL A 285 8.63 4.28 -19.95
N LYS A 286 9.00 5.46 -20.43
CA LYS A 286 10.15 5.62 -21.34
C LYS A 286 11.45 5.13 -20.69
N PHE A 287 11.72 5.56 -19.45
CA PHE A 287 12.90 5.11 -18.71
C PHE A 287 12.93 3.60 -18.56
N ALA A 288 11.79 2.99 -18.24
CA ALA A 288 11.67 1.54 -18.09
C ALA A 288 11.94 0.82 -19.42
N ASP A 289 11.35 1.29 -20.50
CA ASP A 289 11.52 0.67 -21.84
C ASP A 289 12.98 0.73 -22.32
N GLU A 290 13.65 1.88 -22.14
CA GLU A 290 15.05 2.10 -22.50
C GLU A 290 16.06 1.39 -21.57
N SER A 291 15.64 0.96 -20.39
CA SER A 291 16.50 0.27 -19.42
C SER A 291 16.87 -1.14 -19.89
N GLU A 292 18.06 -1.59 -19.50
CA GLU A 292 18.54 -2.94 -19.82
C GLU A 292 17.88 -4.01 -18.95
N TYR A 293 17.76 -5.22 -19.48
CA TYR A 293 17.39 -6.40 -18.70
C TYR A 293 18.57 -6.83 -17.80
N PRO A 294 18.30 -7.50 -16.65
CA PRO A 294 19.34 -8.09 -15.84
C PRO A 294 20.07 -9.21 -16.61
N ASP A 295 21.35 -9.40 -16.32
CA ASP A 295 22.11 -10.53 -16.85
C ASP A 295 21.49 -11.84 -16.30
N PRO A 296 21.13 -12.81 -17.15
CA PRO A 296 20.62 -14.11 -16.71
C PRO A 296 21.53 -14.83 -15.71
N ALA A 297 22.84 -14.59 -15.76
CA ALA A 297 23.78 -15.15 -14.79
C ALA A 297 23.53 -14.68 -13.36
N THR A 298 22.87 -13.52 -13.17
CA THR A 298 22.58 -12.93 -11.86
C THR A 298 21.26 -13.39 -11.24
N VAL A 299 20.60 -14.40 -11.82
CA VAL A 299 19.27 -14.86 -11.37
C VAL A 299 19.26 -15.35 -9.91
N LEU A 300 20.37 -15.93 -9.45
CA LEU A 300 20.55 -16.43 -8.09
C LEU A 300 21.24 -15.42 -7.15
N ASP A 301 21.63 -14.24 -7.64
CA ASP A 301 22.18 -13.19 -6.80
C ASP A 301 21.11 -12.65 -5.87
N ASP A 302 21.54 -12.14 -4.72
CA ASP A 302 20.65 -11.58 -3.68
C ASP A 302 19.67 -12.58 -3.05
N MET A 303 19.82 -13.89 -3.28
CA MET A 303 18.98 -14.93 -2.67
C MET A 303 19.33 -15.16 -1.20
N TYR A 304 20.60 -14.97 -0.83
CA TYR A 304 21.12 -15.18 0.51
C TYR A 304 22.16 -14.13 0.84
N VAL A 305 22.25 -13.80 2.12
CA VAL A 305 23.33 -12.94 2.64
C VAL A 305 24.67 -13.68 2.46
N SER A 306 25.67 -13.01 1.86
CA SER A 306 27.00 -13.58 1.72
C SER A 306 27.63 -13.85 3.10
N ASP A 307 28.57 -14.81 3.18
CA ASP A 307 29.24 -15.14 4.43
C ASP A 307 30.00 -13.93 5.04
N ASN A 308 30.44 -12.99 4.19
CA ASN A 308 31.07 -11.75 4.64
C ASN A 308 30.10 -10.76 5.28
N GLU A 309 28.83 -10.76 4.88
CA GLU A 309 27.78 -9.88 5.42
C GLU A 309 27.19 -10.41 6.73
N ARG A 310 27.23 -11.73 6.97
CA ARG A 310 26.78 -12.35 8.23
C ARG A 310 27.61 -11.89 9.45
N CYS A 311 28.82 -11.41 9.25
CA CYS A 311 29.71 -10.97 10.32
C CYS A 311 29.50 -9.53 10.79
N VAL A 312 28.69 -8.74 10.10
CA VAL A 312 28.47 -7.30 10.42
C VAL A 312 27.23 -7.08 11.27
N ALA A 313 26.32 -8.03 11.35
CA ALA A 313 25.13 -7.99 12.21
C ALA A 313 25.45 -8.54 13.62
N ARG A 314 26.27 -7.80 14.39
CA ARG A 314 26.47 -8.03 15.83
C ARG A 314 26.23 -6.76 16.61
#